data_02348f2c42debb0dd6424b45012b8bf0
#
_entry.id   02348f2c42debb0dd6424b45012b8bf0
#
_cell.length_a   1.000
_cell.length_b   1.000
_cell.length_c   1.000
_cell.angle_alpha   90.00
_cell.angle_beta   90.00
_cell.angle_gamma   90.00
#
_symmetry.space_group_name_H-M   'P 1'
#
loop_
_entity.id
_entity.type
_entity.pdbx_description
1 polymer ?
#
loop_
_entity_poly.entity_id
_entity_poly.type
_entity_poly.pdbx_seq_one_letter_code
_entity_poly.pdbx_strand_id
1 'polypeptide(L)'
;MGSEVGLKQRIARWMEDHRGLIVVLIVLPLSLIFDALMQFRHWVFRKFISAPEKHDERVRAIQKKVRKWSEQPQKDRKMMCTARPNWQSLSTTFFRKDLCHKIAIPLYDILELKPSHMSIRVEPMVSVGQATAFLVPRGYTLAVCLEVAEATLGGLAMGVGMTTYSHKVGLYQESIIAYEMVLSDGSLVRVTRDNEYSDLYHTLPWSHGTLGFLVALELQIIKIKPHIKMEYIPVKGKKNYCNMMRELSGALDKDKATPDYLEATIYNKEEAVIMVGNFSDVPPGEENKINHLTRWYKPWFYKYVERFLKKGRDYEYIPLGDYLLRHNRAIFWVVETMIPFGNNALFRFFFGWLLPPKIAFLKFTTTPGVRAMTFTKQVFQDIVLPMNQLEDQIDKSEELFDLYPVLVYPCRIYDHGPHRGQLRPPRKDQMVPGANYGMFNDLGVYGVPRPVLEKKRFDAVDAMRKMERFTQEVGGYPFLYADTFMTREEFEKMFDLTAYEQVRAKYNANGAFPHLHDKIKPEIDVVEVGKQYMDPL
;
A
#
# COMPACT_ATOMS: atom_id res chain seq x y z
N MET A 1 -12.96 -38.94 17.20
CA MET A 1 -12.06 -38.04 16.48
C MET A 1 -12.33 -37.97 14.98
N GLY A 2 -12.62 -39.07 14.24
CA GLY A 2 -12.89 -39.02 12.79
C GLY A 2 -14.17 -38.31 12.35
N SER A 3 -15.24 -38.34 13.17
CA SER A 3 -16.52 -37.68 12.84
C SER A 3 -16.51 -36.17 13.02
N GLU A 4 -15.77 -35.63 13.98
CA GLU A 4 -15.65 -34.19 14.21
C GLU A 4 -14.80 -33.49 13.14
N VAL A 5 -13.74 -34.14 12.66
CA VAL A 5 -12.91 -33.63 11.56
C VAL A 5 -13.73 -33.58 10.28
N GLY A 6 -14.53 -34.62 10.00
CA GLY A 6 -15.44 -34.66 8.84
C GLY A 6 -16.53 -33.58 8.89
N LEU A 7 -17.09 -33.28 10.07
CA LEU A 7 -18.09 -32.22 10.23
C LEU A 7 -17.48 -30.83 10.02
N LYS A 8 -16.33 -30.54 10.61
CA LYS A 8 -15.62 -29.27 10.43
C LYS A 8 -15.26 -29.00 8.98
N GLN A 9 -14.78 -30.04 8.26
CA GLN A 9 -14.47 -29.91 6.82
C GLN A 9 -15.73 -29.70 5.97
N ARG A 10 -16.85 -30.35 6.29
CA ARG A 10 -18.12 -30.11 5.59
C ARG A 10 -18.65 -28.71 5.82
N ILE A 11 -18.57 -28.19 7.04
CA ILE A 11 -18.96 -26.80 7.36
C ILE A 11 -18.04 -25.82 6.61
N ALA A 12 -16.74 -26.03 6.62
CA ALA A 12 -15.80 -25.19 5.90
C ALA A 12 -16.08 -25.13 4.39
N ARG A 13 -16.33 -26.27 3.76
CA ARG A 13 -16.73 -26.35 2.33
C ARG A 13 -18.05 -25.62 2.07
N TRP A 14 -19.05 -25.85 2.90
CA TRP A 14 -20.33 -25.17 2.76
C TRP A 14 -20.18 -23.64 2.88
N MET A 15 -19.38 -23.17 3.84
CA MET A 15 -19.09 -21.75 4.01
C MET A 15 -18.32 -21.17 2.80
N GLU A 16 -17.42 -21.95 2.20
CA GLU A 16 -16.70 -21.55 1.01
C GLU A 16 -17.61 -21.46 -0.22
N ASP A 17 -18.44 -22.46 -0.45
CA ASP A 17 -19.41 -22.50 -1.54
C ASP A 17 -20.45 -21.36 -1.45
N HIS A 18 -20.81 -20.94 -0.23
CA HIS A 18 -21.81 -19.88 0.03
C HIS A 18 -21.18 -18.56 0.51
N ARG A 19 -19.86 -18.40 0.40
CA ARG A 19 -19.14 -17.24 0.96
C ARG A 19 -19.71 -15.90 0.50
N GLY A 20 -20.10 -15.77 -0.77
CA GLY A 20 -20.68 -14.54 -1.29
C GLY A 20 -21.98 -14.14 -0.57
N LEU A 21 -22.87 -15.08 -0.29
CA LEU A 21 -24.09 -14.83 0.48
C LEU A 21 -23.80 -14.51 1.95
N ILE A 22 -22.86 -15.23 2.57
CA ILE A 22 -22.42 -14.96 3.96
C ILE A 22 -21.84 -13.56 4.06
N VAL A 23 -21.00 -13.18 3.11
CA VAL A 23 -20.41 -11.83 3.07
C VAL A 23 -21.50 -10.78 2.93
N VAL A 24 -22.45 -10.93 2.02
CA VAL A 24 -23.53 -9.95 1.79
C VAL A 24 -24.48 -9.84 2.97
N LEU A 25 -24.89 -10.98 3.55
CA LEU A 25 -25.94 -11.00 4.59
C LEU A 25 -25.40 -10.74 6.00
N ILE A 26 -24.13 -11.05 6.26
CA ILE A 26 -23.53 -10.96 7.60
C ILE A 26 -22.37 -9.98 7.64
N VAL A 27 -21.35 -10.18 6.78
CA VAL A 27 -20.11 -9.42 6.88
C VAL A 27 -20.32 -7.95 6.52
N LEU A 28 -21.01 -7.65 5.41
CA LEU A 28 -21.25 -6.27 4.98
C LEU A 28 -22.10 -5.47 5.97
N PRO A 29 -23.25 -5.97 6.50
CA PRO A 29 -24.02 -5.25 7.51
C PRO A 29 -23.22 -5.00 8.79
N LEU A 30 -22.51 -6.01 9.30
CA LEU A 30 -21.65 -5.85 10.48
C LEU A 30 -20.48 -4.88 10.23
N SER A 31 -19.88 -4.93 9.05
CA SER A 31 -18.83 -3.99 8.64
C SER A 31 -19.36 -2.56 8.56
N LEU A 32 -20.59 -2.35 8.08
CA LEU A 32 -21.23 -1.04 8.05
C LEU A 32 -21.46 -0.49 9.46
N ILE A 33 -21.97 -1.32 10.38
CA ILE A 33 -22.17 -0.93 11.78
C ILE A 33 -20.82 -0.56 12.41
N PHE A 34 -19.81 -1.39 12.20
CA PHE A 34 -18.44 -1.12 12.67
C PHE A 34 -17.90 0.21 12.10
N ASP A 35 -18.10 0.45 10.81
CA ASP A 35 -17.67 1.68 10.16
C ASP A 35 -18.40 2.90 10.73
N ALA A 36 -19.72 2.79 10.93
CA ALA A 36 -20.52 3.86 11.55
C ALA A 36 -20.01 4.21 12.96
N LEU A 37 -19.68 3.21 13.77
CA LEU A 37 -19.08 3.40 15.09
C LEU A 37 -17.69 4.05 15.01
N MET A 38 -16.86 3.63 14.06
CA MET A 38 -15.54 4.21 13.85
C MET A 38 -15.63 5.65 13.33
N GLN A 39 -16.55 5.93 12.40
CA GLN A 39 -16.79 7.29 11.89
C GLN A 39 -17.34 8.21 12.98
N PHE A 40 -18.27 7.72 13.81
CA PHE A 40 -18.76 8.46 14.97
C PHE A 40 -17.62 8.78 15.94
N ARG A 41 -16.79 7.79 16.27
CA ARG A 41 -15.58 8.00 17.08
C ARG A 41 -14.66 9.05 16.44
N HIS A 42 -14.39 8.98 15.15
CA HIS A 42 -13.56 9.94 14.44
C HIS A 42 -14.21 11.33 14.39
N TRP A 43 -15.55 11.41 14.29
CA TRP A 43 -16.27 12.65 14.34
C TRP A 43 -16.17 13.31 15.74
N VAL A 44 -16.39 12.53 16.82
CA VAL A 44 -16.18 12.99 18.20
C VAL A 44 -14.74 13.50 18.36
N PHE A 45 -13.79 12.74 17.87
CA PHE A 45 -12.37 13.10 17.94
C PHE A 45 -12.11 14.44 17.25
N ARG A 46 -12.56 14.60 16.00
CA ARG A 46 -12.36 15.84 15.22
C ARG A 46 -13.09 17.04 15.82
N LYS A 47 -14.28 16.84 16.37
CA LYS A 47 -15.10 17.93 16.88
C LYS A 47 -14.67 18.41 18.28
N PHE A 48 -14.18 17.49 19.12
CA PHE A 48 -13.93 17.76 20.54
C PHE A 48 -12.46 17.57 20.97
N ILE A 49 -11.67 16.86 20.20
CA ILE A 49 -10.30 16.47 20.58
C ILE A 49 -9.26 17.03 19.59
N SER A 50 -9.67 17.28 18.32
CA SER A 50 -8.79 17.95 17.35
C SER A 50 -8.39 19.32 17.91
N ALA A 51 -7.10 19.51 18.03
CA ALA A 51 -6.51 20.73 18.57
C ALA A 51 -5.06 20.81 18.04
N PRO A 52 -4.86 21.27 16.79
CA PRO A 52 -3.52 21.40 16.18
C PRO A 52 -2.57 22.24 17.05
N GLU A 53 -3.11 23.24 17.75
CA GLU A 53 -2.37 24.10 18.68
C GLU A 53 -1.82 23.35 19.90
N LYS A 54 -2.37 22.18 20.23
CA LYS A 54 -1.89 21.30 21.33
C LYS A 54 -0.88 20.24 20.87
N HIS A 55 -0.43 20.31 19.63
CA HIS A 55 0.53 19.34 19.08
C HIS A 55 1.75 19.19 20.00
N ASP A 56 2.41 20.29 20.34
CA ASP A 56 3.62 20.27 21.16
C ASP A 56 3.38 19.71 22.56
N GLU A 57 2.22 19.97 23.16
CA GLU A 57 1.84 19.38 24.45
C GLU A 57 1.71 17.86 24.35
N ARG A 58 1.04 17.37 23.30
CA ARG A 58 0.90 15.92 23.05
C ARG A 58 2.25 15.25 22.79
N VAL A 59 3.13 15.93 22.04
CA VAL A 59 4.49 15.43 21.78
C VAL A 59 5.30 15.35 23.08
N ARG A 60 5.25 16.39 23.93
CA ARG A 60 5.88 16.34 25.26
C ARG A 60 5.36 15.18 26.12
N ALA A 61 4.07 14.88 26.03
CA ALA A 61 3.49 13.73 26.75
C ALA A 61 4.05 12.39 26.24
N ILE A 62 4.29 12.26 24.93
CA ILE A 62 4.94 11.09 24.32
C ILE A 62 6.40 11.00 24.79
N GLN A 63 7.15 12.10 24.71
CA GLN A 63 8.54 12.17 25.20
C GLN A 63 8.65 11.72 26.65
N LYS A 64 7.76 12.21 27.53
CA LYS A 64 7.72 11.81 28.94
C LYS A 64 7.53 10.30 29.11
N LYS A 65 6.67 9.66 28.31
CA LYS A 65 6.46 8.21 28.37
C LYS A 65 7.70 7.44 27.90
N VAL A 66 8.37 7.91 26.86
CA VAL A 66 9.61 7.29 26.36
C VAL A 66 10.73 7.44 27.36
N ARG A 67 10.92 8.63 27.96
CA ARG A 67 11.90 8.85 29.04
C ARG A 67 11.65 7.91 30.23
N LYS A 68 10.41 7.82 30.69
CA LYS A 68 10.04 6.89 31.78
C LYS A 68 10.36 5.43 31.43
N TRP A 69 10.24 5.04 30.17
CA TRP A 69 10.68 3.72 29.71
C TRP A 69 12.20 3.60 29.75
N SER A 70 12.95 4.62 29.31
CA SER A 70 14.43 4.60 29.29
C SER A 70 15.07 4.59 30.67
N GLU A 71 14.34 5.04 31.71
CA GLU A 71 14.78 5.02 33.11
C GLU A 71 14.63 3.64 33.77
N GLN A 72 13.89 2.71 33.16
CA GLN A 72 13.75 1.36 33.69
C GLN A 72 15.06 0.57 33.59
N PRO A 73 15.35 -0.37 34.53
CA PRO A 73 16.50 -1.26 34.41
C PRO A 73 16.47 -2.05 33.09
N GLN A 74 17.62 -2.16 32.42
CA GLN A 74 17.70 -2.78 31.09
C GLN A 74 17.13 -4.20 31.04
N LYS A 75 17.31 -4.98 32.11
CA LYS A 75 16.79 -6.36 32.24
C LYS A 75 15.26 -6.46 32.26
N ASP A 76 14.58 -5.38 32.65
CA ASP A 76 13.09 -5.34 32.77
C ASP A 76 12.43 -4.63 31.58
N ARG A 77 13.23 -4.01 30.70
CA ARG A 77 12.72 -3.26 29.56
C ARG A 77 12.28 -4.17 28.42
N LYS A 78 10.99 -4.13 28.08
CA LYS A 78 10.49 -4.68 26.82
C LYS A 78 10.70 -3.64 25.72
N MET A 79 11.05 -4.07 24.51
CA MET A 79 11.14 -3.19 23.34
C MET A 79 9.84 -2.40 23.14
N MET A 80 9.95 -1.16 22.72
CA MET A 80 8.79 -0.29 22.49
C MET A 80 8.14 -0.56 21.13
N CYS A 81 6.83 -0.35 21.05
CA CYS A 81 6.08 -0.23 19.81
C CYS A 81 4.91 0.73 19.97
N THR A 82 4.27 1.13 18.85
CA THR A 82 3.04 1.93 18.92
C THR A 82 1.89 1.13 19.51
N ALA A 83 1.06 1.77 20.34
CA ALA A 83 -0.13 1.14 20.94
C ALA A 83 -1.28 0.90 19.93
N ARG A 84 -1.17 1.40 18.68
CA ARG A 84 -2.18 1.18 17.64
C ARG A 84 -2.40 -0.32 17.40
N PRO A 85 -3.64 -0.85 17.51
CA PRO A 85 -3.90 -2.27 17.27
C PRO A 85 -3.54 -2.70 15.84
N ASN A 86 -3.13 -3.96 15.66
CA ASN A 86 -2.78 -4.50 14.34
C ASN A 86 -3.94 -4.43 13.35
N TRP A 87 -5.19 -4.64 13.80
CA TRP A 87 -6.36 -4.60 12.94
C TRP A 87 -6.64 -3.20 12.34
N GLN A 88 -6.07 -2.13 12.88
CA GLN A 88 -6.14 -0.79 12.29
C GLN A 88 -5.07 -0.54 11.23
N SER A 89 -4.09 -1.42 11.07
CA SER A 89 -3.08 -1.31 10.02
C SER A 89 -3.57 -1.95 8.72
N LEU A 90 -3.27 -1.32 7.58
CA LEU A 90 -3.53 -1.91 6.27
C LEU A 90 -2.54 -3.01 5.88
N SER A 91 -1.36 -3.07 6.53
CA SER A 91 -0.40 -4.17 6.38
C SER A 91 -1.07 -5.52 6.60
N THR A 92 -0.76 -6.54 5.81
CA THR A 92 -1.28 -7.90 6.02
C THR A 92 -0.69 -8.57 7.25
N THR A 93 0.48 -8.13 7.71
CA THR A 93 1.19 -8.70 8.86
C THR A 93 0.52 -8.43 10.22
N PHE A 94 0.72 -9.32 11.18
CA PHE A 94 0.27 -9.22 12.57
C PHE A 94 1.47 -9.27 13.53
N PHE A 95 2.07 -8.12 13.79
CA PHE A 95 3.20 -8.07 14.71
C PHE A 95 2.77 -8.33 16.18
N ARG A 96 3.58 -9.11 16.93
CA ARG A 96 3.31 -9.50 18.34
C ARG A 96 3.51 -8.32 19.31
N LYS A 97 2.62 -7.33 19.25
CA LYS A 97 2.65 -6.14 20.14
C LYS A 97 2.38 -6.45 21.61
N ASP A 98 1.87 -7.63 21.92
CA ASP A 98 1.69 -8.13 23.30
C ASP A 98 3.04 -8.34 24.02
N LEU A 99 4.10 -8.59 23.28
CA LEU A 99 5.46 -8.73 23.80
C LEU A 99 6.18 -7.39 24.01
N CYS A 100 5.59 -6.27 23.60
CA CYS A 100 6.21 -4.95 23.61
C CYS A 100 5.60 -4.02 24.67
N HIS A 101 6.40 -3.00 25.05
CA HIS A 101 5.90 -1.82 25.76
C HIS A 101 5.22 -0.88 24.78
N LYS A 102 3.92 -0.63 24.98
CA LYS A 102 3.08 0.10 24.02
C LYS A 102 3.06 1.60 24.32
N ILE A 103 3.50 2.41 23.37
CA ILE A 103 3.42 3.88 23.43
C ILE A 103 2.27 4.36 22.55
N ALA A 104 1.28 5.04 23.12
CA ALA A 104 0.18 5.64 22.37
C ALA A 104 0.65 6.93 21.68
N ILE A 105 0.32 7.06 20.40
CA ILE A 105 0.62 8.21 19.55
C ILE A 105 -0.72 8.82 19.09
N PRO A 106 -1.41 9.60 19.93
CA PRO A 106 -2.74 10.17 19.62
C PRO A 106 -2.63 11.47 18.81
N LEU A 107 -2.03 11.40 17.63
CA LEU A 107 -1.69 12.53 16.78
C LEU A 107 -2.41 12.36 15.43
N TYR A 108 -3.53 13.12 15.22
CA TYR A 108 -4.49 12.96 14.12
C TYR A 108 -4.77 14.22 13.32
N ASP A 109 -4.07 15.34 13.62
CA ASP A 109 -4.42 16.65 13.09
C ASP A 109 -3.56 17.04 11.89
N ILE A 110 -4.17 17.78 10.95
CA ILE A 110 -3.44 18.56 9.95
C ILE A 110 -2.97 19.83 10.66
N LEU A 111 -1.67 20.03 10.72
CA LEU A 111 -1.06 21.10 11.51
C LEU A 111 -0.99 22.41 10.72
N GLU A 112 -0.50 22.34 9.49
CA GLU A 112 -0.27 23.55 8.69
C GLU A 112 -0.24 23.24 7.20
N LEU A 113 -0.87 24.10 6.39
CA LEU A 113 -0.71 24.12 4.93
C LEU A 113 0.15 25.33 4.55
N LYS A 114 1.24 25.10 3.81
CA LYS A 114 2.19 26.12 3.34
C LYS A 114 2.21 26.21 1.81
N PRO A 115 1.26 26.91 1.18
CA PRO A 115 1.20 27.01 -0.28
C PRO A 115 2.46 27.62 -0.92
N SER A 116 3.11 28.57 -0.24
CA SER A 116 4.34 29.21 -0.70
C SER A 116 5.54 28.24 -0.77
N HIS A 117 5.53 27.19 0.05
CA HIS A 117 6.57 26.17 0.10
C HIS A 117 6.12 24.85 -0.56
N MET A 118 4.91 24.85 -1.14
CA MET A 118 4.30 23.65 -1.71
C MET A 118 4.36 22.46 -0.75
N SER A 119 4.03 22.70 0.54
CA SER A 119 4.08 21.68 1.59
C SER A 119 2.88 21.70 2.52
N ILE A 120 2.65 20.55 3.16
CA ILE A 120 1.68 20.38 4.25
C ILE A 120 2.37 19.66 5.41
N ARG A 121 2.19 20.19 6.64
CA ARG A 121 2.65 19.56 7.88
C ARG A 121 1.48 18.86 8.56
N VAL A 122 1.65 17.58 8.88
CA VAL A 122 0.58 16.71 9.39
C VAL A 122 1.08 15.83 10.52
N GLU A 123 0.17 15.40 11.37
CA GLU A 123 0.39 14.34 12.35
C GLU A 123 0.32 12.94 11.70
N PRO A 124 1.01 11.93 12.22
CA PRO A 124 1.19 10.64 11.54
C PRO A 124 -0.09 9.83 11.36
N MET A 125 -1.13 10.09 12.16
CA MET A 125 -2.40 9.36 12.09
C MET A 125 -3.42 10.01 11.13
N VAL A 126 -3.08 11.12 10.48
CA VAL A 126 -3.87 11.68 9.37
C VAL A 126 -3.95 10.66 8.26
N SER A 127 -5.16 10.38 7.76
CA SER A 127 -5.36 9.43 6.67
C SER A 127 -5.25 10.10 5.29
N VAL A 128 -4.99 9.30 4.27
CA VAL A 128 -5.01 9.73 2.86
C VAL A 128 -6.36 10.37 2.51
N GLY A 129 -7.47 9.74 2.90
CA GLY A 129 -8.81 10.29 2.66
C GLY A 129 -9.03 11.64 3.33
N GLN A 130 -8.51 11.83 4.56
CA GLN A 130 -8.58 13.10 5.28
C GLN A 130 -7.73 14.17 4.59
N ALA A 131 -6.50 13.85 4.17
CA ALA A 131 -5.63 14.77 3.44
C ALA A 131 -6.23 15.15 2.08
N THR A 132 -6.76 14.19 1.32
CA THR A 132 -7.43 14.43 0.04
C THR A 132 -8.64 15.34 0.20
N ALA A 133 -9.52 15.07 1.18
CA ALA A 133 -10.69 15.90 1.45
C ALA A 133 -10.31 17.33 1.88
N PHE A 134 -9.14 17.52 2.49
CA PHE A 134 -8.64 18.83 2.88
C PHE A 134 -7.98 19.57 1.71
N LEU A 135 -7.14 18.89 0.92
CA LEU A 135 -6.29 19.51 -0.11
C LEU A 135 -7.03 19.77 -1.42
N VAL A 136 -7.82 18.80 -1.93
CA VAL A 136 -8.43 18.90 -3.26
C VAL A 136 -9.33 20.12 -3.42
N PRO A 137 -10.23 20.46 -2.47
CA PRO A 137 -11.02 21.70 -2.56
C PRO A 137 -10.20 23.00 -2.53
N ARG A 138 -8.93 22.90 -2.12
CA ARG A 138 -7.99 24.04 -2.03
C ARG A 138 -7.05 24.13 -3.25
N GLY A 139 -7.26 23.27 -4.25
CA GLY A 139 -6.46 23.25 -5.48
C GLY A 139 -5.11 22.50 -5.36
N TYR A 140 -4.98 21.60 -4.39
CA TYR A 140 -3.76 20.83 -4.15
C TYR A 140 -4.05 19.34 -3.96
N THR A 141 -3.02 18.51 -4.13
CA THR A 141 -2.97 17.12 -3.68
C THR A 141 -1.56 16.78 -3.18
N LEU A 142 -1.41 15.65 -2.47
CA LEU A 142 -0.09 15.10 -2.17
C LEU A 142 0.62 14.71 -3.48
N ALA A 143 1.93 14.90 -3.57
CA ALA A 143 2.71 14.50 -4.75
C ALA A 143 2.63 12.99 -4.98
N VAL A 144 2.61 12.19 -3.92
CA VAL A 144 2.31 10.74 -3.96
C VAL A 144 1.10 10.47 -3.07
N CYS A 145 -0.06 10.26 -3.69
CA CYS A 145 -1.35 10.07 -3.02
C CYS A 145 -1.88 8.66 -3.31
N LEU A 146 -1.86 7.78 -2.30
CA LEU A 146 -2.35 6.40 -2.46
C LEU A 146 -3.86 6.34 -2.67
N GLU A 147 -4.33 5.24 -3.26
CA GLU A 147 -5.73 5.01 -3.63
C GLU A 147 -6.61 4.50 -2.48
N VAL A 148 -6.03 4.25 -1.30
CA VAL A 148 -6.75 3.72 -0.12
C VAL A 148 -6.94 4.80 0.92
N ALA A 149 -8.18 5.24 1.11
CA ALA A 149 -8.53 6.34 2.02
C ALA A 149 -8.14 6.11 3.49
N GLU A 150 -8.10 4.86 3.95
CA GLU A 150 -7.81 4.49 5.34
C GLU A 150 -6.31 4.44 5.66
N ALA A 151 -5.43 4.48 4.65
CA ALA A 151 -3.98 4.53 4.85
C ALA A 151 -3.61 5.79 5.65
N THR A 152 -2.74 5.63 6.64
CA THR A 152 -2.22 6.77 7.41
C THR A 152 -0.93 7.29 6.81
N LEU A 153 -0.75 8.62 6.78
CA LEU A 153 0.43 9.25 6.20
C LEU A 153 1.72 8.84 6.91
N GLY A 154 1.67 8.68 8.24
CA GLY A 154 2.80 8.16 9.01
C GLY A 154 3.11 6.68 8.73
N GLY A 155 2.10 5.86 8.46
CA GLY A 155 2.29 4.47 8.02
C GLY A 155 3.00 4.40 6.67
N LEU A 156 2.59 5.26 5.73
CA LEU A 156 3.21 5.38 4.41
C LEU A 156 4.64 5.93 4.48
N ALA A 157 4.89 6.88 5.38
CA ALA A 157 6.23 7.45 5.56
C ALA A 157 7.26 6.42 6.04
N MET A 158 6.82 5.46 6.86
CA MET A 158 7.70 4.43 7.42
C MET A 158 7.68 3.11 6.60
N GLY A 159 6.57 2.80 5.94
CA GLY A 159 6.38 1.55 5.20
C GLY A 159 6.54 1.70 3.68
N VAL A 160 6.56 2.94 3.21
CA VAL A 160 6.61 3.34 1.81
C VAL A 160 5.39 2.84 0.99
N GLY A 161 5.21 3.40 -0.16
CA GLY A 161 4.15 3.10 -1.13
C GLY A 161 4.38 3.91 -2.39
N MET A 162 3.52 3.72 -3.37
CA MET A 162 3.57 4.43 -4.64
C MET A 162 2.17 4.66 -5.22
N THR A 163 2.11 5.40 -6.32
CA THR A 163 0.88 5.71 -7.05
C THR A 163 1.18 5.90 -8.54
N THR A 164 0.16 6.10 -9.33
CA THR A 164 0.24 6.36 -10.77
C THR A 164 0.98 7.66 -11.15
N TYR A 165 1.37 8.49 -10.18
CA TYR A 165 2.22 9.68 -10.35
C TYR A 165 3.70 9.39 -10.04
N SER A 166 4.02 8.19 -9.57
CA SER A 166 5.38 7.83 -9.09
C SER A 166 6.43 7.76 -10.21
N HIS A 167 6.04 7.67 -11.47
CA HIS A 167 6.97 7.81 -12.60
C HIS A 167 7.51 9.24 -12.76
N LYS A 168 6.90 10.25 -12.12
CA LYS A 168 7.38 11.63 -12.09
C LYS A 168 8.18 11.96 -10.84
N VAL A 169 7.75 11.45 -9.67
CA VAL A 169 8.32 11.81 -8.36
C VAL A 169 9.18 10.70 -7.79
N GLY A 170 8.80 9.46 -7.95
CA GLY A 170 9.37 8.29 -7.26
C GLY A 170 8.40 7.71 -6.23
N LEU A 171 8.93 6.93 -5.30
CA LEU A 171 8.16 6.36 -4.20
C LEU A 171 7.74 7.44 -3.20
N TYR A 172 6.86 7.09 -2.27
CA TYR A 172 6.32 8.01 -1.26
C TYR A 172 7.41 8.78 -0.49
N GLN A 173 8.54 8.12 -0.21
CA GLN A 173 9.70 8.71 0.47
C GLN A 173 10.26 9.96 -0.23
N GLU A 174 10.16 10.03 -1.55
CA GLU A 174 10.68 11.16 -2.32
C GLU A 174 9.81 12.43 -2.18
N SER A 175 8.58 12.27 -1.68
CA SER A 175 7.66 13.38 -1.39
C SER A 175 7.79 13.93 0.05
N ILE A 176 8.65 13.36 0.88
CA ILE A 176 8.81 13.77 2.27
C ILE A 176 9.88 14.86 2.38
N ILE A 177 9.51 15.99 2.96
CA ILE A 177 10.42 17.12 3.19
C ILE A 177 11.11 16.97 4.54
N ALA A 178 10.35 16.58 5.58
CA ALA A 178 10.89 16.41 6.92
C ALA A 178 10.07 15.41 7.74
N TYR A 179 10.75 14.77 8.68
CA TYR A 179 10.13 14.00 9.75
C TYR A 179 10.38 14.69 11.10
N GLU A 180 9.44 14.58 12.03
CA GLU A 180 9.67 14.90 13.43
C GLU A 180 9.54 13.61 14.24
N MET A 181 10.61 13.28 14.96
CA MET A 181 10.75 11.97 15.61
C MET A 181 11.03 12.12 17.10
N VAL A 182 10.41 11.26 17.90
CA VAL A 182 10.82 11.03 19.29
C VAL A 182 11.71 9.78 19.30
N LEU A 183 12.98 9.95 19.64
CA LEU A 183 13.98 8.88 19.70
C LEU A 183 13.86 8.05 20.98
N SER A 184 14.70 7.02 21.11
CA SER A 184 14.65 6.06 22.22
C SER A 184 14.96 6.65 23.61
N ASP A 185 15.63 7.79 23.66
CA ASP A 185 15.93 8.57 24.88
C ASP A 185 14.85 9.61 25.22
N GLY A 186 13.83 9.74 24.36
CA GLY A 186 12.77 10.76 24.49
C GLY A 186 13.16 12.13 23.97
N SER A 187 14.27 12.28 23.25
CA SER A 187 14.60 13.50 22.52
C SER A 187 13.65 13.68 21.32
N LEU A 188 13.27 14.94 21.05
CA LEU A 188 12.54 15.31 19.84
C LEU A 188 13.53 15.88 18.82
N VAL A 189 13.56 15.31 17.63
CA VAL A 189 14.42 15.74 16.53
C VAL A 189 13.62 16.01 15.28
N ARG A 190 14.00 17.08 14.55
CA ARG A 190 13.53 17.33 13.19
C ARG A 190 14.58 16.78 12.22
N VAL A 191 14.15 15.89 11.37
CA VAL A 191 14.98 15.11 10.45
C VAL A 191 14.72 15.59 9.03
N THR A 192 15.74 16.12 8.38
CA THR A 192 15.69 16.57 6.98
C THR A 192 16.84 15.96 6.17
N ARG A 193 16.78 16.11 4.86
CA ARG A 193 17.81 15.57 3.96
C ARG A 193 19.20 16.17 4.24
N ASP A 194 19.27 17.42 4.69
CA ASP A 194 20.49 18.23 4.69
C ASP A 194 20.95 18.65 6.10
N ASN A 195 20.32 18.14 7.19
CA ASN A 195 20.75 18.46 8.55
C ASN A 195 21.57 17.33 9.19
N GLU A 196 21.96 17.50 10.47
CA GLU A 196 22.75 16.53 11.23
C GLU A 196 22.11 15.14 11.37
N TYR A 197 20.81 15.01 11.05
CA TYR A 197 20.02 13.78 11.05
C TYR A 197 19.80 13.22 9.64
N SER A 198 20.60 13.64 8.65
CA SER A 198 20.47 13.19 7.25
C SER A 198 20.56 11.66 7.10
N ASP A 199 21.41 11.01 7.90
CA ASP A 199 21.51 9.55 7.96
C ASP A 199 20.17 8.89 8.39
N LEU A 200 19.53 9.47 9.39
CA LEU A 200 18.22 9.02 9.84
C LEU A 200 17.14 9.30 8.76
N TYR A 201 17.20 10.47 8.07
CA TYR A 201 16.28 10.81 6.99
C TYR A 201 16.21 9.72 5.91
N HIS A 202 17.35 9.24 5.46
CA HIS A 202 17.43 8.23 4.40
C HIS A 202 17.10 6.81 4.86
N THR A 203 17.13 6.53 6.16
CA THR A 203 16.84 5.19 6.72
C THR A 203 15.44 5.04 7.31
N LEU A 204 14.71 6.14 7.55
CA LEU A 204 13.33 6.11 8.03
C LEU A 204 12.34 5.44 7.07
N PRO A 205 12.39 5.70 5.74
CA PRO A 205 11.62 4.91 4.78
C PRO A 205 11.98 3.43 4.88
N TRP A 206 11.00 2.54 4.72
CA TRP A 206 11.17 1.09 4.86
C TRP A 206 11.50 0.59 6.28
N SER A 207 11.62 1.47 7.27
CA SER A 207 11.95 1.09 8.65
C SER A 207 10.78 0.52 9.44
N HIS A 208 9.55 0.69 8.97
CA HIS A 208 8.32 0.27 9.67
C HIS A 208 8.23 0.75 11.13
N GLY A 209 8.84 1.92 11.44
CA GLY A 209 8.82 2.51 12.77
C GLY A 209 9.70 1.77 13.80
N THR A 210 10.84 1.22 13.35
CA THR A 210 11.82 0.53 14.20
C THR A 210 13.01 1.42 14.63
N LEU A 211 12.95 2.73 14.29
CA LEU A 211 14.01 3.71 14.58
C LEU A 211 13.55 4.82 15.55
N GLY A 212 12.27 4.88 15.89
CA GLY A 212 11.70 5.91 16.75
C GLY A 212 10.19 6.07 16.52
N PHE A 213 9.59 7.01 17.24
CA PHE A 213 8.18 7.36 17.10
C PHE A 213 8.03 8.61 16.24
N LEU A 214 7.38 8.48 15.11
CA LEU A 214 7.01 9.60 14.26
C LEU A 214 5.91 10.42 14.94
N VAL A 215 6.09 11.74 15.02
CA VAL A 215 5.14 12.66 15.65
C VAL A 215 4.62 13.73 14.70
N ALA A 216 5.37 14.11 13.68
CA ALA A 216 4.88 14.92 12.57
C ALA A 216 5.63 14.62 11.28
N LEU A 217 5.01 14.98 10.15
CA LEU A 217 5.53 14.90 8.79
C LEU A 217 5.33 16.23 8.07
N GLU A 218 6.29 16.62 7.27
CA GLU A 218 6.13 17.64 6.24
C GLU A 218 6.24 17.00 4.86
N LEU A 219 5.18 17.14 4.05
CA LEU A 219 5.00 16.46 2.78
C LEU A 219 4.88 17.46 1.64
N GLN A 220 5.45 17.13 0.49
CA GLN A 220 5.26 17.89 -0.73
C GLN A 220 3.83 17.77 -1.26
N ILE A 221 3.26 18.90 -1.64
CA ILE A 221 2.00 18.99 -2.37
C ILE A 221 2.24 19.52 -3.78
N ILE A 222 1.30 19.25 -4.67
CA ILE A 222 1.30 19.75 -6.04
C ILE A 222 0.01 20.50 -6.34
N LYS A 223 0.08 21.49 -7.25
CA LYS A 223 -1.12 22.15 -7.80
C LYS A 223 -1.85 21.21 -8.72
N ILE A 224 -3.17 21.32 -8.71
CA ILE A 224 -4.05 20.45 -9.49
C ILE A 224 -5.05 21.27 -10.32
N LYS A 225 -5.68 20.59 -11.29
CA LYS A 225 -6.96 20.99 -11.87
C LYS A 225 -8.07 20.12 -11.30
N PRO A 226 -9.35 20.54 -11.41
CA PRO A 226 -10.47 19.85 -10.75
C PRO A 226 -10.75 18.46 -11.31
N HIS A 227 -10.33 18.17 -12.56
CA HIS A 227 -10.55 16.90 -13.22
C HIS A 227 -9.27 16.31 -13.78
N ILE A 228 -9.32 15.01 -14.06
CA ILE A 228 -8.35 14.30 -14.90
C ILE A 228 -9.04 13.99 -16.22
N LYS A 229 -8.45 14.42 -17.34
CA LYS A 229 -8.76 13.85 -18.65
C LYS A 229 -8.08 12.50 -18.74
N MET A 230 -8.87 11.44 -18.64
CA MET A 230 -8.39 10.06 -18.67
C MET A 230 -8.63 9.46 -20.03
N GLU A 231 -7.57 9.00 -20.67
CA GLU A 231 -7.61 8.26 -21.92
C GLU A 231 -7.38 6.77 -21.67
N TYR A 232 -8.19 5.92 -22.27
CA TYR A 232 -8.12 4.48 -22.20
C TYR A 232 -7.62 3.93 -23.53
N ILE A 233 -6.48 3.24 -23.51
CA ILE A 233 -5.80 2.73 -24.71
C ILE A 233 -5.73 1.20 -24.60
N PRO A 234 -6.67 0.46 -25.23
CA PRO A 234 -6.57 -0.99 -25.31
C PRO A 234 -5.41 -1.39 -26.23
N VAL A 235 -4.58 -2.31 -25.76
CA VAL A 235 -3.40 -2.77 -26.48
C VAL A 235 -3.40 -4.30 -26.52
N LYS A 236 -3.16 -4.86 -27.70
CA LYS A 236 -3.00 -6.30 -27.92
C LYS A 236 -1.53 -6.67 -28.13
N GLY A 237 -1.15 -7.80 -27.56
CA GLY A 237 0.20 -8.33 -27.60
C GLY A 237 1.06 -7.83 -26.44
N LYS A 238 1.61 -8.76 -25.65
CA LYS A 238 2.45 -8.48 -24.48
C LYS A 238 3.57 -7.49 -24.78
N LYS A 239 4.33 -7.72 -25.84
CA LYS A 239 5.42 -6.83 -26.23
C LYS A 239 4.96 -5.40 -26.52
N ASN A 240 3.78 -5.23 -27.13
CA ASN A 240 3.26 -3.92 -27.50
C ASN A 240 2.90 -3.07 -26.29
N TYR A 241 2.15 -3.64 -25.31
CA TYR A 241 1.80 -2.87 -24.13
C TYR A 241 3.01 -2.63 -23.20
N CYS A 242 3.96 -3.56 -23.12
CA CYS A 242 5.20 -3.34 -22.37
C CYS A 242 6.04 -2.21 -22.97
N ASN A 243 6.19 -2.18 -24.31
CA ASN A 243 6.90 -1.10 -25.00
C ASN A 243 6.19 0.25 -24.80
N MET A 244 4.86 0.29 -24.92
CA MET A 244 4.10 1.52 -24.72
C MET A 244 4.25 2.03 -23.27
N MET A 245 4.26 1.16 -22.27
CA MET A 245 4.51 1.55 -20.88
C MET A 245 5.91 2.14 -20.68
N ARG A 246 6.95 1.53 -21.29
CA ARG A 246 8.32 2.08 -21.25
C ARG A 246 8.40 3.48 -21.90
N GLU A 247 7.74 3.65 -23.02
CA GLU A 247 7.72 4.95 -23.73
C GLU A 247 6.99 6.02 -22.92
N LEU A 248 5.79 5.73 -22.42
CA LEU A 248 4.94 6.70 -21.74
C LEU A 248 5.46 7.06 -20.34
N SER A 249 6.18 6.15 -19.68
CA SER A 249 6.77 6.40 -18.37
C SER A 249 8.04 7.26 -18.38
N GLY A 250 8.67 7.47 -19.56
CA GLY A 250 9.97 8.12 -19.66
C GLY A 250 11.14 7.19 -19.33
N ALA A 251 10.95 5.87 -19.40
CA ALA A 251 11.99 4.89 -19.11
C ALA A 251 13.14 4.92 -20.13
N LEU A 252 12.89 5.37 -21.34
CA LEU A 252 13.86 5.42 -22.45
C LEU A 252 14.55 6.77 -22.58
N ASP A 253 13.93 7.84 -22.07
CA ASP A 253 14.42 9.21 -22.21
C ASP A 253 13.89 10.06 -21.04
N LYS A 254 14.80 10.58 -20.22
CA LYS A 254 14.47 11.42 -19.06
C LYS A 254 13.78 12.74 -19.40
N ASP A 255 14.04 13.26 -20.60
CA ASP A 255 13.56 14.57 -21.07
C ASP A 255 12.21 14.45 -21.81
N LYS A 256 11.72 13.22 -22.02
CA LYS A 256 10.42 12.98 -22.62
C LYS A 256 9.28 13.50 -21.74
N ALA A 257 8.36 14.25 -22.33
CA ALA A 257 7.13 14.67 -21.66
C ALA A 257 6.29 13.43 -21.33
N THR A 258 5.99 13.25 -20.04
CA THR A 258 5.19 12.14 -19.52
C THR A 258 3.82 12.63 -19.06
N PRO A 259 2.76 11.80 -19.11
CA PRO A 259 1.45 12.15 -18.57
C PRO A 259 1.52 12.40 -17.05
N ASP A 260 0.51 13.04 -16.49
CA ASP A 260 0.45 13.25 -15.04
C ASP A 260 0.23 11.93 -14.30
N TYR A 261 -0.64 11.08 -14.84
CA TYR A 261 -0.95 9.77 -14.27
C TYR A 261 -0.81 8.69 -15.34
N LEU A 262 -0.14 7.59 -14.99
CA LEU A 262 0.08 6.47 -15.90
C LEU A 262 -0.09 5.15 -15.16
N GLU A 263 -0.96 4.29 -15.70
CA GLU A 263 -1.18 2.94 -15.20
C GLU A 263 -1.58 1.99 -16.33
N ALA A 264 -1.36 0.70 -16.13
CA ALA A 264 -1.93 -0.33 -16.98
C ALA A 264 -2.62 -1.41 -16.15
N THR A 265 -3.73 -1.91 -16.66
CA THR A 265 -4.38 -3.13 -16.17
C THR A 265 -4.28 -4.19 -17.25
N ILE A 266 -3.59 -5.30 -16.93
CA ILE A 266 -3.40 -6.43 -17.82
C ILE A 266 -4.47 -7.46 -17.48
N TYR A 267 -5.36 -7.76 -18.42
CA TYR A 267 -6.50 -8.64 -18.22
C TYR A 267 -6.22 -10.10 -18.59
N ASN A 268 -5.26 -10.31 -19.46
CA ASN A 268 -4.64 -11.60 -19.79
C ASN A 268 -3.31 -11.31 -20.49
N LYS A 269 -2.52 -12.34 -20.76
CA LYS A 269 -1.18 -12.20 -21.36
C LYS A 269 -1.15 -11.36 -22.64
N GLU A 270 -2.23 -11.37 -23.41
CA GLU A 270 -2.30 -10.73 -24.73
C GLU A 270 -3.08 -9.41 -24.72
N GLU A 271 -3.76 -9.04 -23.65
CA GLU A 271 -4.64 -7.87 -23.63
C GLU A 271 -4.49 -7.04 -22.37
N ALA A 272 -4.19 -5.76 -22.58
CA ALA A 272 -4.11 -4.75 -21.53
C ALA A 272 -4.86 -3.48 -21.93
N VAL A 273 -5.24 -2.68 -20.93
CA VAL A 273 -5.67 -1.29 -21.14
C VAL A 273 -4.68 -0.39 -20.41
N ILE A 274 -4.02 0.49 -21.17
CA ILE A 274 -3.16 1.54 -20.62
C ILE A 274 -4.01 2.77 -20.41
N MET A 275 -3.89 3.38 -19.25
CA MET A 275 -4.62 4.57 -18.83
C MET A 275 -3.66 5.74 -18.69
N VAL A 276 -3.95 6.80 -19.44
CA VAL A 276 -3.14 8.02 -19.50
C VAL A 276 -3.97 9.18 -19.01
N GLY A 277 -3.62 9.73 -17.85
CA GLY A 277 -4.34 10.82 -17.20
C GLY A 277 -3.56 12.12 -17.19
N ASN A 278 -4.23 13.24 -17.48
CA ASN A 278 -3.64 14.56 -17.36
C ASN A 278 -4.60 15.50 -16.62
N PHE A 279 -4.07 16.37 -15.77
CA PHE A 279 -4.86 17.42 -15.15
C PHE A 279 -5.59 18.28 -16.17
N SER A 280 -6.88 18.46 -16.03
CA SER A 280 -7.70 19.14 -17.02
C SER A 280 -8.85 19.92 -16.38
N ASP A 281 -9.23 20.99 -17.05
CA ASP A 281 -10.59 21.55 -16.96
C ASP A 281 -11.46 20.82 -17.98
N VAL A 282 -12.78 20.80 -17.77
CA VAL A 282 -13.72 20.25 -18.73
C VAL A 282 -14.05 21.34 -19.73
N PRO A 283 -13.78 21.14 -21.05
CA PRO A 283 -14.15 22.11 -22.05
C PRO A 283 -15.67 22.29 -22.16
N PRO A 284 -16.15 23.49 -22.50
CA PRO A 284 -17.58 23.72 -22.77
C PRO A 284 -18.13 22.73 -23.81
N GLY A 285 -19.26 22.09 -23.50
CA GLY A 285 -19.90 21.09 -24.37
C GLY A 285 -19.42 19.65 -24.15
N GLU A 286 -18.44 19.40 -23.28
CA GLU A 286 -17.99 18.05 -22.92
C GLU A 286 -18.42 17.61 -21.50
N GLU A 287 -19.34 18.32 -20.86
CA GLU A 287 -19.79 18.03 -19.49
C GLU A 287 -20.46 16.65 -19.39
N ASN A 288 -21.04 16.16 -20.48
CA ASN A 288 -21.62 14.81 -20.57
C ASN A 288 -20.59 13.69 -20.50
N LYS A 289 -19.29 13.99 -20.67
CA LYS A 289 -18.18 13.05 -20.51
C LYS A 289 -17.65 12.99 -19.09
N ILE A 290 -18.23 13.74 -18.14
CA ILE A 290 -17.83 13.66 -16.74
C ILE A 290 -18.30 12.33 -16.14
N ASN A 291 -17.37 11.54 -15.60
CA ASN A 291 -17.66 10.27 -14.96
C ASN A 291 -17.30 10.28 -13.47
N HIS A 292 -18.33 10.22 -12.63
CA HIS A 292 -18.18 10.09 -11.18
C HIS A 292 -18.00 8.62 -10.78
N LEU A 293 -16.76 8.14 -10.80
CA LEU A 293 -16.40 6.73 -10.58
C LEU A 293 -16.77 6.17 -9.21
N THR A 294 -16.73 7.01 -8.18
CA THR A 294 -16.93 6.57 -6.79
C THR A 294 -18.37 6.36 -6.38
N ARG A 295 -19.35 6.74 -7.22
CA ARG A 295 -20.78 6.52 -6.93
C ARG A 295 -21.08 5.02 -6.80
N TRP A 296 -21.85 4.64 -5.78
CA TRP A 296 -22.07 3.24 -5.38
C TRP A 296 -22.63 2.33 -6.50
N TYR A 297 -23.45 2.87 -7.39
CA TYR A 297 -24.08 2.13 -8.49
C TYR A 297 -23.17 1.97 -9.72
N LYS A 298 -22.05 2.68 -9.79
CA LYS A 298 -21.09 2.57 -10.90
C LYS A 298 -20.39 1.21 -10.88
N PRO A 299 -19.94 0.69 -12.02
CA PRO A 299 -19.06 -0.50 -12.05
C PRO A 299 -17.82 -0.29 -11.19
N TRP A 300 -17.24 -1.35 -10.72
CA TRP A 300 -15.89 -1.31 -10.14
C TRP A 300 -14.89 -0.80 -11.19
N PHE A 301 -13.91 -0.02 -10.79
CA PHE A 301 -13.07 0.69 -11.75
C PHE A 301 -12.37 -0.25 -12.75
N TYR A 302 -11.72 -1.32 -12.28
CA TYR A 302 -11.07 -2.27 -13.18
C TYR A 302 -12.06 -2.96 -14.15
N LYS A 303 -13.31 -3.28 -13.74
CA LYS A 303 -14.36 -3.81 -14.61
C LYS A 303 -14.90 -2.74 -15.58
N TYR A 304 -14.88 -1.49 -15.17
CA TYR A 304 -15.19 -0.39 -16.08
C TYR A 304 -14.13 -0.26 -17.16
N VAL A 305 -12.86 -0.34 -16.80
CA VAL A 305 -11.71 -0.26 -17.71
C VAL A 305 -11.66 -1.45 -18.67
N GLU A 306 -11.96 -2.67 -18.22
CA GLU A 306 -12.01 -3.89 -19.06
C GLU A 306 -12.89 -3.71 -20.32
N ARG A 307 -13.94 -2.89 -20.24
CA ARG A 307 -14.85 -2.64 -21.36
C ARG A 307 -14.17 -2.02 -22.59
N PHE A 308 -13.08 -1.29 -22.38
CA PHE A 308 -12.35 -0.65 -23.47
C PHE A 308 -11.61 -1.65 -24.36
N LEU A 309 -11.36 -2.87 -23.90
CA LEU A 309 -10.85 -3.96 -24.76
C LEU A 309 -11.81 -4.22 -25.95
N LYS A 310 -13.12 -4.04 -25.74
CA LYS A 310 -14.14 -4.20 -26.79
C LYS A 310 -14.55 -2.88 -27.42
N LYS A 311 -14.66 -1.81 -26.61
CA LYS A 311 -15.09 -0.49 -27.08
C LYS A 311 -14.06 0.20 -27.96
N GLY A 312 -12.76 -0.07 -27.73
CA GLY A 312 -11.65 0.64 -28.35
C GLY A 312 -11.21 1.85 -27.53
N ARG A 313 -10.30 2.64 -28.11
CA ARG A 313 -9.73 3.84 -27.49
C ARG A 313 -10.78 4.92 -27.30
N ASP A 314 -10.83 5.51 -26.09
CA ASP A 314 -11.78 6.59 -25.75
C ASP A 314 -11.24 7.39 -24.55
N TYR A 315 -11.90 8.50 -24.22
CA TYR A 315 -11.54 9.34 -23.08
C TYR A 315 -12.75 9.90 -22.36
N GLU A 316 -12.54 10.29 -21.10
CA GLU A 316 -13.53 10.93 -20.23
C GLU A 316 -12.85 11.89 -19.24
N TYR A 317 -13.65 12.67 -18.52
CA TYR A 317 -13.21 13.53 -17.44
C TYR A 317 -13.64 12.94 -16.11
N ILE A 318 -12.70 12.78 -15.19
CA ILE A 318 -12.96 12.23 -13.87
C ILE A 318 -12.65 13.30 -12.83
N PRO A 319 -13.59 13.66 -11.92
CA PRO A 319 -13.27 14.52 -10.80
C PRO A 319 -12.06 13.99 -10.05
N LEU A 320 -11.07 14.84 -9.74
CA LEU A 320 -9.80 14.38 -9.18
C LEU A 320 -9.97 13.56 -7.90
N GLY A 321 -10.87 13.97 -7.00
CA GLY A 321 -11.13 13.22 -5.77
C GLY A 321 -11.67 11.80 -6.04
N ASP A 322 -12.47 11.62 -7.10
CA ASP A 322 -12.96 10.31 -7.52
C ASP A 322 -11.82 9.46 -8.11
N TYR A 323 -10.95 10.08 -8.92
CA TYR A 323 -9.80 9.38 -9.50
C TYR A 323 -8.81 8.88 -8.42
N LEU A 324 -8.45 9.75 -7.48
CA LEU A 324 -7.51 9.39 -6.42
C LEU A 324 -7.99 8.21 -5.56
N LEU A 325 -9.30 8.00 -5.44
CA LEU A 325 -9.90 6.92 -4.64
C LEU A 325 -10.63 5.87 -5.49
N ARG A 326 -10.32 5.76 -6.79
CA ARG A 326 -11.03 4.93 -7.76
C ARG A 326 -11.05 3.44 -7.43
N HIS A 327 -10.02 2.93 -6.77
CA HIS A 327 -9.92 1.53 -6.37
C HIS A 327 -10.52 1.24 -4.98
N ASN A 328 -10.90 2.28 -4.22
CA ASN A 328 -11.34 2.12 -2.83
C ASN A 328 -12.58 1.22 -2.69
N ARG A 329 -13.55 1.29 -3.64
CA ARG A 329 -14.81 0.52 -3.58
C ARG A 329 -14.63 -0.98 -3.78
N ALA A 330 -13.69 -1.40 -4.60
CA ALA A 330 -13.42 -2.80 -4.89
C ALA A 330 -12.18 -3.32 -4.15
N ILE A 331 -11.46 -2.44 -3.44
CA ILE A 331 -10.13 -2.72 -2.89
C ILE A 331 -9.29 -3.35 -4.02
N PHE A 332 -9.08 -2.59 -5.08
CA PHE A 332 -8.63 -3.06 -6.40
C PHE A 332 -9.63 -4.08 -6.98
N TRP A 333 -9.41 -5.37 -6.86
CA TRP A 333 -10.35 -6.45 -7.24
C TRP A 333 -10.54 -7.52 -6.16
N VAL A 334 -10.02 -7.28 -4.96
CA VAL A 334 -10.12 -8.22 -3.84
C VAL A 334 -11.58 -8.52 -3.47
N VAL A 335 -12.47 -7.53 -3.59
CA VAL A 335 -13.91 -7.72 -3.32
C VAL A 335 -14.55 -8.73 -4.27
N GLU A 336 -14.07 -8.88 -5.51
CA GLU A 336 -14.58 -9.91 -6.44
C GLU A 336 -14.33 -11.33 -5.90
N THR A 337 -13.22 -11.56 -5.21
CA THR A 337 -12.94 -12.86 -4.60
C THR A 337 -13.90 -13.18 -3.45
N MET A 338 -14.45 -12.14 -2.79
CA MET A 338 -15.42 -12.29 -1.70
C MET A 338 -16.85 -12.39 -2.24
N ILE A 339 -17.20 -11.58 -3.25
CA ILE A 339 -18.54 -11.43 -3.82
C ILE A 339 -18.42 -11.49 -5.34
N PRO A 340 -18.31 -12.68 -5.96
CA PRO A 340 -18.09 -12.81 -7.41
C PRO A 340 -19.16 -12.13 -8.28
N PHE A 341 -20.39 -12.05 -7.78
CA PHE A 341 -21.51 -11.36 -8.44
C PHE A 341 -21.62 -9.86 -8.10
N GLY A 342 -20.71 -9.33 -7.28
CA GLY A 342 -20.82 -7.96 -6.71
C GLY A 342 -20.75 -6.82 -7.74
N ASN A 343 -20.21 -7.09 -8.94
CA ASN A 343 -20.25 -6.11 -10.04
C ASN A 343 -21.55 -6.17 -10.89
N ASN A 344 -22.49 -7.08 -10.60
CA ASN A 344 -23.77 -7.12 -11.28
C ASN A 344 -24.54 -5.79 -11.09
N ALA A 345 -25.21 -5.30 -12.12
CA ALA A 345 -25.90 -4.01 -12.10
C ALA A 345 -26.99 -3.91 -11.01
N LEU A 346 -27.79 -4.97 -10.85
CA LEU A 346 -28.84 -5.02 -9.82
C LEU A 346 -28.20 -5.05 -8.41
N PHE A 347 -27.15 -5.87 -8.23
CA PHE A 347 -26.44 -5.89 -6.95
C PHE A 347 -25.86 -4.52 -6.61
N ARG A 348 -25.22 -3.85 -7.56
CA ARG A 348 -24.68 -2.51 -7.33
C ARG A 348 -25.75 -1.50 -6.96
N PHE A 349 -26.90 -1.55 -7.63
CA PHE A 349 -28.00 -0.63 -7.37
C PHE A 349 -28.58 -0.80 -5.96
N PHE A 350 -28.82 -2.04 -5.53
CA PHE A 350 -29.45 -2.32 -4.23
C PHE A 350 -28.45 -2.40 -3.07
N PHE A 351 -27.24 -2.90 -3.29
CA PHE A 351 -26.28 -3.23 -2.24
C PHE A 351 -24.89 -2.60 -2.41
N GLY A 352 -24.62 -1.92 -3.52
CA GLY A 352 -23.30 -1.33 -3.80
C GLY A 352 -22.86 -0.28 -2.77
N TRP A 353 -23.79 0.34 -2.08
CA TRP A 353 -23.52 1.30 -1.01
C TRP A 353 -22.97 0.65 0.27
N LEU A 354 -23.08 -0.67 0.43
CA LEU A 354 -22.46 -1.41 1.54
C LEU A 354 -20.96 -1.66 1.34
N LEU A 355 -20.44 -1.40 0.14
CA LEU A 355 -19.05 -1.64 -0.22
C LEU A 355 -18.16 -0.40 -0.01
N PRO A 356 -16.87 -0.59 0.30
CA PRO A 356 -16.20 -1.87 0.54
C PRO A 356 -16.42 -2.38 1.97
N PRO A 357 -16.25 -3.70 2.24
CA PRO A 357 -16.10 -4.15 3.61
C PRO A 357 -14.84 -3.51 4.19
N LYS A 358 -14.91 -3.01 5.41
CA LYS A 358 -13.77 -2.30 6.01
C LYS A 358 -12.62 -3.26 6.31
N ILE A 359 -11.42 -2.96 5.79
CA ILE A 359 -10.21 -3.76 6.04
C ILE A 359 -9.96 -3.93 7.54
N ALA A 360 -10.13 -2.85 8.31
CA ALA A 360 -10.02 -2.90 9.76
C ALA A 360 -10.98 -3.91 10.41
N PHE A 361 -12.24 -3.99 9.92
CA PHE A 361 -13.21 -4.98 10.39
C PHE A 361 -12.81 -6.40 10.00
N LEU A 362 -12.41 -6.62 8.76
CA LEU A 362 -11.95 -7.93 8.28
C LEU A 362 -10.76 -8.43 9.12
N LYS A 363 -9.78 -7.57 9.38
CA LYS A 363 -8.64 -7.91 10.25
C LYS A 363 -9.04 -8.13 11.70
N PHE A 364 -9.99 -7.34 12.23
CA PHE A 364 -10.50 -7.51 13.60
C PHE A 364 -11.16 -8.87 13.81
N THR A 365 -11.85 -9.37 12.78
CA THR A 365 -12.56 -10.66 12.81
C THR A 365 -11.72 -11.85 12.33
N THR A 366 -10.46 -11.62 11.90
CA THR A 366 -9.58 -12.68 11.41
C THR A 366 -9.20 -13.65 12.53
N THR A 367 -9.61 -14.89 12.39
CA THR A 367 -9.18 -16.00 13.24
C THR A 367 -7.87 -16.62 12.73
N PRO A 368 -7.13 -17.40 13.54
CA PRO A 368 -5.92 -18.09 13.07
C PRO A 368 -6.17 -18.98 11.84
N GLY A 369 -7.31 -19.66 11.76
CA GLY A 369 -7.67 -20.48 10.59
C GLY A 369 -7.92 -19.64 9.34
N VAL A 370 -8.65 -18.52 9.46
CA VAL A 370 -8.87 -17.58 8.35
C VAL A 370 -7.53 -16.98 7.91
N ARG A 371 -6.66 -16.64 8.86
CA ARG A 371 -5.32 -16.12 8.58
C ARG A 371 -4.49 -17.14 7.77
N ALA A 372 -4.45 -18.38 8.19
CA ALA A 372 -3.76 -19.47 7.49
C ALA A 372 -4.30 -19.67 6.06
N MET A 373 -5.62 -19.71 5.90
CA MET A 373 -6.26 -19.81 4.58
C MET A 373 -5.92 -18.60 3.69
N THR A 374 -5.91 -17.39 4.23
CA THR A 374 -5.66 -16.17 3.45
C THR A 374 -4.30 -16.25 2.74
N PHE A 375 -3.22 -16.54 3.44
CA PHE A 375 -1.90 -16.55 2.79
C PHE A 375 -1.56 -17.87 2.06
N THR A 376 -2.31 -18.95 2.26
CA THR A 376 -2.10 -20.22 1.53
C THR A 376 -3.00 -20.38 0.31
N LYS A 377 -4.10 -19.65 0.22
CA LYS A 377 -5.08 -19.74 -0.88
C LYS A 377 -5.23 -18.45 -1.67
N GLN A 378 -4.58 -17.37 -1.26
CA GLN A 378 -4.65 -16.08 -1.94
C GLN A 378 -3.26 -15.48 -2.07
N VAL A 379 -3.07 -14.63 -3.06
CA VAL A 379 -1.87 -13.82 -3.25
C VAL A 379 -2.24 -12.35 -3.05
N PHE A 380 -1.45 -11.64 -2.28
CA PHE A 380 -1.53 -10.19 -2.10
C PHE A 380 -0.10 -9.67 -2.11
N GLN A 381 0.38 -9.28 -3.28
CA GLN A 381 1.73 -8.75 -3.43
C GLN A 381 1.75 -7.52 -4.32
N ASP A 382 2.52 -6.55 -3.87
CA ASP A 382 3.01 -5.44 -4.66
C ASP A 382 4.54 -5.56 -4.73
N ILE A 383 5.06 -5.65 -5.94
CA ILE A 383 6.48 -5.93 -6.18
C ILE A 383 7.03 -4.88 -7.13
N VAL A 384 8.00 -4.11 -6.63
CA VAL A 384 8.71 -3.09 -7.43
C VAL A 384 9.82 -3.77 -8.23
N LEU A 385 9.68 -3.78 -9.54
CA LEU A 385 10.56 -4.49 -10.46
C LEU A 385 11.07 -3.56 -11.58
N PRO A 386 12.26 -3.79 -12.13
CA PRO A 386 12.79 -2.94 -13.18
C PRO A 386 11.97 -3.03 -14.47
N MET A 387 11.61 -1.88 -15.04
CA MET A 387 10.73 -1.75 -16.20
C MET A 387 11.30 -2.40 -17.47
N ASN A 388 12.63 -2.49 -17.60
CA ASN A 388 13.27 -3.14 -18.74
C ASN A 388 13.00 -4.65 -18.85
N GLN A 389 12.50 -5.27 -17.77
CA GLN A 389 12.17 -6.70 -17.68
C GLN A 389 10.67 -6.94 -17.49
N LEU A 390 9.80 -6.01 -17.89
CA LEU A 390 8.36 -6.11 -17.65
C LEU A 390 7.73 -7.37 -18.28
N GLU A 391 8.19 -7.80 -19.47
CA GLU A 391 7.71 -9.03 -20.11
C GLU A 391 7.98 -10.27 -19.27
N ASP A 392 9.18 -10.39 -18.72
CA ASP A 392 9.60 -11.55 -17.89
C ASP A 392 8.85 -11.58 -16.55
N GLN A 393 8.53 -10.39 -16.00
CA GLN A 393 7.73 -10.26 -14.78
C GLN A 393 6.32 -10.80 -14.97
N ILE A 394 5.69 -10.50 -16.10
CA ILE A 394 4.35 -10.98 -16.45
C ILE A 394 4.38 -12.49 -16.65
N ASP A 395 5.39 -13.01 -17.38
CA ASP A 395 5.56 -14.45 -17.58
C ASP A 395 5.78 -15.18 -16.25
N LYS A 396 6.59 -14.61 -15.36
CA LYS A 396 6.83 -15.22 -14.04
C LYS A 396 5.57 -15.19 -13.16
N SER A 397 4.80 -14.12 -13.17
CA SER A 397 3.52 -14.03 -12.45
C SER A 397 2.50 -15.05 -12.99
N GLU A 398 2.42 -15.22 -14.31
CA GLU A 398 1.56 -16.23 -14.93
C GLU A 398 2.01 -17.65 -14.57
N GLU A 399 3.33 -17.94 -14.68
CA GLU A 399 3.90 -19.26 -14.31
C GLU A 399 3.56 -19.66 -12.88
N LEU A 400 3.68 -18.72 -11.94
CA LEU A 400 3.55 -19.01 -10.51
C LEU A 400 2.12 -18.97 -10.00
N PHE A 401 1.27 -18.08 -10.55
CA PHE A 401 -0.06 -17.80 -9.99
C PHE A 401 -1.19 -17.95 -11.01
N ASP A 402 -0.92 -17.76 -12.31
CA ASP A 402 -1.94 -17.71 -13.38
C ASP A 402 -3.15 -16.87 -12.96
N LEU A 403 -2.88 -15.63 -12.56
CA LEU A 403 -3.84 -14.72 -11.93
C LEU A 403 -3.90 -13.40 -12.70
N TYR A 404 -5.11 -13.01 -13.09
CA TYR A 404 -5.43 -11.75 -13.73
C TYR A 404 -6.69 -11.12 -13.10
N PRO A 405 -6.87 -9.80 -13.15
CA PRO A 405 -5.96 -8.83 -13.78
C PRO A 405 -4.69 -8.60 -12.98
N VAL A 406 -3.67 -8.02 -13.63
CA VAL A 406 -2.42 -7.57 -13.02
C VAL A 406 -2.30 -6.07 -13.19
N LEU A 407 -1.88 -5.38 -12.13
CA LEU A 407 -1.67 -3.94 -12.11
C LEU A 407 -0.22 -3.61 -12.46
N VAL A 408 -0.01 -2.55 -13.24
CA VAL A 408 1.33 -2.01 -13.53
C VAL A 408 1.33 -0.50 -13.32
N TYR A 409 2.07 -0.04 -12.32
CA TYR A 409 2.32 1.38 -12.04
C TYR A 409 3.82 1.69 -12.21
N PRO A 410 4.22 2.58 -13.12
CA PRO A 410 5.63 2.95 -13.25
C PRO A 410 6.09 3.86 -12.10
N CYS A 411 7.33 3.69 -11.65
CA CYS A 411 7.92 4.51 -10.60
C CYS A 411 9.43 4.71 -10.80
N ARG A 412 9.94 5.82 -10.28
CA ARG A 412 11.38 6.05 -10.21
C ARG A 412 11.96 5.46 -8.94
N ILE A 413 13.07 4.76 -9.06
CA ILE A 413 13.95 4.39 -7.95
C ILE A 413 15.25 5.18 -8.13
N TYR A 414 15.55 6.06 -7.17
CA TYR A 414 16.71 6.94 -7.26
C TYR A 414 17.98 6.26 -6.73
N ASP A 415 19.10 6.59 -7.36
CA ASP A 415 20.42 6.39 -6.77
C ASP A 415 20.79 7.63 -5.95
N HIS A 416 20.70 7.51 -4.64
CA HIS A 416 21.07 8.57 -3.69
C HIS A 416 22.57 8.53 -3.33
N GLY A 417 23.40 7.78 -4.07
CA GLY A 417 24.82 7.66 -3.83
C GLY A 417 25.14 7.12 -2.43
N PRO A 418 26.02 7.81 -1.65
CA PRO A 418 26.37 7.37 -0.29
C PRO A 418 25.23 7.56 0.71
N HIS A 419 24.25 8.41 0.44
CA HIS A 419 23.12 8.74 1.31
C HIS A 419 21.89 7.88 0.98
N ARG A 420 22.03 6.57 1.01
CA ARG A 420 20.95 5.61 0.74
C ARG A 420 20.46 4.93 2.02
N GLY A 421 19.19 4.57 2.01
CA GLY A 421 18.58 3.73 3.03
C GLY A 421 18.74 2.23 2.73
N GLN A 422 17.66 1.48 2.90
CA GLN A 422 17.65 0.03 2.75
C GLN A 422 17.57 -0.46 1.30
N LEU A 423 17.19 0.41 0.34
CA LEU A 423 17.18 0.05 -1.07
C LEU A 423 18.60 0.11 -1.67
N ARG A 424 18.97 -0.92 -2.41
CA ARG A 424 20.18 -0.87 -3.25
C ARG A 424 19.91 0.06 -4.44
N PRO A 425 20.94 0.75 -4.98
CA PRO A 425 20.76 1.58 -6.17
C PRO A 425 20.37 0.70 -7.37
N PRO A 426 19.64 1.28 -8.36
CA PRO A 426 19.39 0.60 -9.62
C PRO A 426 20.70 0.14 -10.29
N ARG A 427 20.67 -0.99 -10.96
CA ARG A 427 21.82 -1.46 -11.74
C ARG A 427 22.03 -0.56 -12.96
N LYS A 428 23.23 -0.56 -13.55
CA LYS A 428 23.58 0.30 -14.70
C LYS A 428 22.63 0.13 -15.89
N ASP A 429 22.21 -1.11 -16.16
CA ASP A 429 21.27 -1.45 -17.24
C ASP A 429 19.82 -1.08 -16.94
N GLN A 430 19.51 -0.71 -15.71
CA GLN A 430 18.18 -0.28 -15.24
C GLN A 430 18.06 1.26 -15.18
N MET A 431 19.18 1.97 -15.27
CA MET A 431 19.20 3.43 -15.21
C MET A 431 18.60 4.04 -16.46
N VAL A 432 17.81 5.09 -16.28
CA VAL A 432 17.34 5.92 -17.40
C VAL A 432 18.54 6.73 -17.91
N PRO A 433 18.77 6.77 -19.23
CA PRO A 433 19.93 7.46 -19.80
C PRO A 433 20.04 8.92 -19.34
N GLY A 434 21.18 9.28 -18.74
CA GLY A 434 21.46 10.64 -18.25
C GLY A 434 20.69 11.07 -17.00
N ALA A 435 20.02 10.13 -16.31
CA ALA A 435 19.32 10.38 -15.06
C ALA A 435 20.06 9.74 -13.86
N ASN A 436 19.68 10.13 -12.64
CA ASN A 436 20.12 9.51 -11.40
C ASN A 436 19.08 8.53 -10.83
N TYR A 437 18.23 7.96 -11.68
CA TYR A 437 17.20 6.99 -11.29
C TYR A 437 17.02 5.92 -12.37
N GLY A 438 16.56 4.76 -11.94
CA GLY A 438 16.03 3.73 -12.82
C GLY A 438 14.51 3.82 -12.89
N MET A 439 13.92 3.45 -14.04
CA MET A 439 12.48 3.28 -14.15
C MET A 439 12.11 1.86 -13.78
N PHE A 440 11.27 1.75 -12.77
CA PHE A 440 10.70 0.52 -12.24
C PHE A 440 9.18 0.55 -12.43
N ASN A 441 8.54 -0.53 -12.10
CA ASN A 441 7.08 -0.62 -12.02
C ASN A 441 6.68 -1.43 -10.81
N ASP A 442 5.55 -1.08 -10.21
CA ASP A 442 4.83 -1.98 -9.33
C ASP A 442 4.09 -3.02 -10.16
N LEU A 443 4.26 -4.28 -9.80
CA LEU A 443 3.48 -5.41 -10.29
C LEU A 443 2.53 -5.84 -9.18
N GLY A 444 1.29 -5.36 -9.23
CA GLY A 444 0.26 -5.70 -8.26
C GLY A 444 -0.45 -7.00 -8.63
N VAL A 445 -0.27 -8.02 -7.80
CA VAL A 445 -0.87 -9.36 -7.99
C VAL A 445 -1.77 -9.66 -6.79
N TYR A 446 -3.10 -9.65 -7.02
CA TYR A 446 -4.08 -9.83 -5.95
C TYR A 446 -5.15 -10.84 -6.34
N GLY A 447 -5.41 -11.82 -5.50
CA GLY A 447 -6.55 -12.72 -5.67
C GLY A 447 -6.26 -14.18 -5.38
N VAL A 448 -7.08 -15.06 -5.96
CA VAL A 448 -6.97 -16.51 -5.81
C VAL A 448 -6.30 -17.10 -7.04
N PRO A 449 -5.13 -17.73 -6.91
CA PRO A 449 -4.45 -18.39 -8.04
C PRO A 449 -5.35 -19.40 -8.75
N ARG A 450 -5.22 -19.53 -10.07
CA ARG A 450 -6.06 -20.43 -10.87
C ARG A 450 -6.02 -21.89 -10.38
N PRO A 451 -4.88 -22.47 -9.99
CA PRO A 451 -4.88 -23.82 -9.44
C PRO A 451 -5.79 -24.00 -8.21
N VAL A 452 -5.86 -22.96 -7.35
CA VAL A 452 -6.76 -22.98 -6.18
C VAL A 452 -8.23 -22.90 -6.61
N LEU A 453 -8.56 -22.05 -7.60
CA LEU A 453 -9.93 -21.97 -8.16
C LEU A 453 -10.36 -23.28 -8.80
N GLU A 454 -9.44 -23.99 -9.45
CA GLU A 454 -9.66 -25.29 -10.08
C GLU A 454 -9.62 -26.47 -9.10
N LYS A 455 -9.51 -26.18 -7.78
CA LYS A 455 -9.40 -27.17 -6.71
C LYS A 455 -8.23 -28.16 -6.93
N LYS A 456 -7.13 -27.68 -7.48
CA LYS A 456 -5.87 -28.40 -7.63
C LYS A 456 -4.95 -28.14 -6.44
N ARG A 457 -4.00 -29.04 -6.23
CA ARG A 457 -2.93 -28.85 -5.25
C ARG A 457 -2.11 -27.60 -5.61
N PHE A 458 -1.85 -26.74 -4.64
CA PHE A 458 -1.08 -25.51 -4.83
C PHE A 458 -0.19 -25.23 -3.62
N ASP A 459 1.11 -25.13 -3.86
CA ASP A 459 2.09 -24.73 -2.85
C ASP A 459 2.30 -23.22 -2.91
N ALA A 460 1.48 -22.49 -2.14
CA ALA A 460 1.55 -21.04 -2.08
C ALA A 460 2.90 -20.54 -1.55
N VAL A 461 3.48 -21.24 -0.57
CA VAL A 461 4.75 -20.84 0.04
C VAL A 461 5.90 -20.96 -0.96
N ASP A 462 5.96 -22.07 -1.71
CA ASP A 462 6.97 -22.25 -2.75
C ASP A 462 6.80 -21.23 -3.89
N ALA A 463 5.56 -21.00 -4.35
CA ALA A 463 5.26 -20.01 -5.39
C ALA A 463 5.70 -18.60 -4.96
N MET A 464 5.35 -18.19 -3.73
CA MET A 464 5.74 -16.91 -3.17
C MET A 464 7.25 -16.77 -3.03
N ARG A 465 7.93 -17.78 -2.50
CA ARG A 465 9.40 -17.79 -2.39
C ARG A 465 10.11 -17.78 -3.75
N LYS A 466 9.55 -18.42 -4.77
CA LYS A 466 10.05 -18.32 -6.16
C LYS A 466 9.91 -16.91 -6.69
N MET A 467 8.79 -16.22 -6.40
CA MET A 467 8.61 -14.84 -6.80
C MET A 467 9.57 -13.90 -6.07
N GLU A 468 9.79 -14.09 -4.77
CA GLU A 468 10.76 -13.32 -4.00
C GLU A 468 12.20 -13.52 -4.52
N ARG A 469 12.60 -14.74 -4.87
CA ARG A 469 13.91 -15.01 -5.51
C ARG A 469 14.04 -14.33 -6.86
N PHE A 470 13.05 -14.45 -7.72
CA PHE A 470 13.04 -13.74 -9.00
C PHE A 470 13.15 -12.22 -8.78
N THR A 471 12.41 -11.66 -7.82
CA THR A 471 12.49 -10.25 -7.48
C THR A 471 13.91 -9.83 -7.08
N GLN A 472 14.60 -10.64 -6.26
CA GLN A 472 15.99 -10.40 -5.89
C GLN A 472 16.94 -10.49 -7.10
N GLU A 473 16.79 -11.50 -7.93
CA GLU A 473 17.62 -11.74 -9.11
C GLU A 473 17.58 -10.57 -10.09
N VAL A 474 16.41 -9.99 -10.29
CA VAL A 474 16.24 -8.83 -11.18
C VAL A 474 16.56 -7.48 -10.51
N GLY A 475 16.83 -7.45 -9.21
CA GLY A 475 17.14 -6.24 -8.45
C GLY A 475 15.91 -5.43 -8.09
N GLY A 476 14.78 -6.08 -7.88
CA GLY A 476 13.53 -5.50 -7.40
C GLY A 476 13.34 -5.64 -5.89
N TYR A 477 12.16 -5.22 -5.41
CA TYR A 477 11.78 -5.22 -3.99
C TYR A 477 10.29 -5.49 -3.79
N PRO A 478 9.87 -6.38 -2.87
CA PRO A 478 8.48 -6.41 -2.43
C PRO A 478 8.22 -5.25 -1.47
N PHE A 479 7.01 -4.69 -1.50
CA PHE A 479 6.59 -3.80 -0.42
C PHE A 479 6.37 -4.58 0.87
N LEU A 480 7.00 -4.13 1.96
CA LEU A 480 7.05 -4.83 3.25
C LEU A 480 5.77 -4.72 4.09
N TYR A 481 4.70 -4.12 3.54
CA TYR A 481 3.38 -4.17 4.17
C TYR A 481 2.59 -5.45 3.85
N ALA A 482 2.97 -6.17 2.80
CA ALA A 482 2.50 -7.51 2.52
C ALA A 482 3.32 -8.54 3.32
N ASP A 483 2.79 -9.76 3.43
CA ASP A 483 3.54 -10.87 4.05
C ASP A 483 4.76 -11.21 3.21
N THR A 484 5.91 -11.33 3.85
CA THR A 484 7.15 -11.83 3.24
C THR A 484 7.44 -13.24 3.72
N PHE A 485 7.94 -14.08 2.81
CA PHE A 485 8.30 -15.47 3.06
C PHE A 485 9.82 -15.67 3.12
N MET A 486 10.58 -14.58 2.97
CA MET A 486 12.05 -14.58 3.01
C MET A 486 12.58 -14.96 4.38
N THR A 487 13.61 -15.78 4.41
CA THR A 487 14.47 -15.91 5.60
C THR A 487 15.20 -14.60 5.85
N ARG A 488 15.78 -14.45 7.05
CA ARG A 488 16.58 -13.26 7.35
C ARG A 488 17.75 -13.08 6.37
N GLU A 489 18.43 -14.16 6.02
CA GLU A 489 19.55 -14.14 5.07
C GLU A 489 19.10 -13.70 3.66
N GLU A 490 17.98 -14.22 3.18
CA GLU A 490 17.38 -13.82 1.88
C GLU A 490 16.99 -12.33 1.91
N PHE A 491 16.41 -11.86 3.00
CA PHE A 491 16.05 -10.46 3.20
C PHE A 491 17.27 -9.54 3.18
N GLU A 492 18.37 -9.88 3.88
CA GLU A 492 19.62 -9.10 3.92
C GLU A 492 20.37 -9.12 2.57
N LYS A 493 20.16 -10.15 1.74
CA LYS A 493 20.65 -10.16 0.35
C LYS A 493 19.88 -9.20 -0.55
N MET A 494 18.58 -9.07 -0.35
CA MET A 494 17.71 -8.18 -1.14
C MET A 494 17.89 -6.71 -0.72
N PHE A 495 17.83 -6.42 0.58
CA PHE A 495 17.94 -5.09 1.15
C PHE A 495 19.36 -4.82 1.69
N ASP A 496 19.83 -3.57 1.57
CA ASP A 496 21.09 -3.15 2.20
C ASP A 496 20.79 -2.58 3.60
N LEU A 497 21.06 -3.34 4.62
CA LEU A 497 20.80 -2.92 6.00
C LEU A 497 21.98 -2.16 6.65
N THR A 498 23.07 -1.91 5.92
CA THR A 498 24.29 -1.30 6.50
C THR A 498 24.00 0.05 7.16
N ALA A 499 23.38 0.98 6.44
CA ALA A 499 23.02 2.29 6.99
C ALA A 499 21.97 2.17 8.10
N TYR A 500 21.01 1.27 7.96
CA TYR A 500 19.97 1.01 8.97
C TYR A 500 20.59 0.54 10.30
N GLU A 501 21.53 -0.39 10.29
CA GLU A 501 22.20 -0.88 11.50
C GLU A 501 23.08 0.20 12.15
N GLN A 502 23.79 1.01 11.34
CA GLN A 502 24.56 2.15 11.84
C GLN A 502 23.67 3.17 12.55
N VAL A 503 22.54 3.51 11.96
CA VAL A 503 21.55 4.44 12.52
C VAL A 503 20.92 3.85 13.79
N ARG A 504 20.59 2.56 13.82
CA ARG A 504 20.12 1.89 15.02
C ARG A 504 21.11 1.99 16.19
N ALA A 505 22.39 1.80 15.91
CA ALA A 505 23.44 1.94 16.91
C ALA A 505 23.61 3.40 17.37
N LYS A 506 23.70 4.33 16.42
CA LYS A 506 23.92 5.77 16.69
C LYS A 506 22.81 6.38 17.56
N TYR A 507 21.54 6.03 17.29
CA TYR A 507 20.39 6.59 17.99
C TYR A 507 19.79 5.66 19.06
N ASN A 508 20.58 4.69 19.54
CA ASN A 508 20.20 3.76 20.59
C ASN A 508 18.86 3.03 20.34
N ALA A 509 18.58 2.70 19.09
CA ALA A 509 17.37 1.95 18.72
C ALA A 509 17.51 0.44 19.01
N ASN A 510 18.75 -0.07 19.16
CA ASN A 510 19.03 -1.45 19.54
C ASN A 510 18.52 -1.72 20.97
N GLY A 511 17.72 -2.77 21.12
CA GLY A 511 17.06 -3.08 22.40
C GLY A 511 15.89 -2.14 22.76
N ALA A 512 15.77 -0.98 22.11
CA ALA A 512 14.65 -0.06 22.29
C ALA A 512 13.46 -0.39 21.37
N PHE A 513 13.72 -0.76 20.12
CA PHE A 513 12.71 -1.12 19.13
C PHE A 513 13.01 -2.49 18.48
N PRO A 514 11.99 -3.22 18.03
CA PRO A 514 12.18 -4.44 17.26
C PRO A 514 13.09 -4.20 16.05
N HIS A 515 13.81 -5.24 15.62
CA HIS A 515 14.51 -5.20 14.34
C HIS A 515 13.51 -5.23 13.18
N LEU A 516 13.85 -4.62 12.02
CA LEU A 516 12.97 -4.54 10.86
C LEU A 516 12.46 -5.91 10.43
N HIS A 517 13.34 -6.88 10.20
CA HIS A 517 12.95 -8.23 9.80
C HIS A 517 12.00 -8.90 10.81
N ASP A 518 12.24 -8.74 12.12
CA ASP A 518 11.37 -9.30 13.17
C ASP A 518 9.98 -8.65 13.19
N LYS A 519 9.87 -7.42 12.68
CA LYS A 519 8.61 -6.69 12.64
C LYS A 519 7.76 -7.02 11.43
N ILE A 520 8.37 -7.39 10.31
CA ILE A 520 7.67 -7.66 9.05
C ILE A 520 7.44 -9.13 8.78
N LYS A 521 8.23 -10.03 9.37
CA LYS A 521 8.03 -11.48 9.22
C LYS A 521 6.64 -11.89 9.71
N PRO A 522 6.02 -12.91 9.12
CA PRO A 522 4.77 -13.45 9.61
C PRO A 522 4.87 -13.91 11.06
N GLU A 523 3.78 -13.77 11.80
CA GLU A 523 3.67 -14.22 13.20
C GLU A 523 3.52 -15.73 13.35
N ILE A 524 3.38 -16.46 12.25
CA ILE A 524 3.19 -17.91 12.16
C ILE A 524 4.32 -18.54 11.36
N ASP A 525 4.54 -19.84 11.56
CA ASP A 525 5.44 -20.61 10.71
C ASP A 525 4.77 -20.87 9.35
N VAL A 526 5.11 -20.06 8.36
CA VAL A 526 4.51 -20.11 7.02
C VAL A 526 4.82 -21.43 6.29
N VAL A 527 5.97 -22.05 6.56
CA VAL A 527 6.36 -23.32 5.91
C VAL A 527 5.51 -24.46 6.46
N GLU A 528 5.35 -24.52 7.77
CA GLU A 528 4.53 -25.55 8.42
C GLU A 528 3.05 -25.40 8.04
N VAL A 529 2.51 -24.18 8.11
CA VAL A 529 1.12 -23.92 7.73
C VAL A 529 0.91 -24.15 6.23
N GLY A 530 1.88 -23.76 5.39
CA GLY A 530 1.82 -24.03 3.93
C GLY A 530 1.60 -25.50 3.64
N LYS A 531 2.37 -26.40 4.27
CA LYS A 531 2.23 -27.85 4.10
C LYS A 531 0.84 -28.38 4.46
N GLN A 532 0.18 -27.81 5.48
CA GLN A 532 -1.14 -28.24 5.94
C GLN A 532 -2.26 -27.87 4.95
N TYR A 533 -2.08 -26.85 4.12
CA TYR A 533 -3.09 -26.29 3.22
C TYR A 533 -2.78 -26.43 1.73
N MET A 534 -1.81 -27.25 1.36
CA MET A 534 -1.46 -27.48 -0.07
C MET A 534 -2.56 -28.19 -0.83
N ASP A 535 -3.23 -29.12 -0.19
CA ASP A 535 -4.31 -29.91 -0.81
C ASP A 535 -5.61 -29.12 -0.90
N PRO A 536 -6.48 -29.40 -1.88
CA PRO A 536 -7.80 -28.82 -1.96
C PRO A 536 -8.62 -29.11 -0.68
N LEU A 537 -9.42 -28.13 -0.26
CA LEU A 537 -10.35 -28.27 0.86
C LEU A 537 -11.49 -29.26 0.53
#